data_c851ba9c6b19c95c7d29063207c9836f
#
_entry.id   c851ba9c6b19c95c7d29063207c9836f
#
_cell.length_a   1.000
_cell.length_b   1.000
_cell.length_c   1.000
_cell.angle_alpha   90.00
_cell.angle_beta   90.00
_cell.angle_gamma   90.00
#
_symmetry.space_group_name_H-M   'P 1'
#
loop_
_entity.id
_entity.type
_entity.pdbx_description
1 polymer ?
#
loop_
_entity_poly.entity_id
_entity_poly.type
_entity_poly.pdbx_seq_one_letter_code
_entity_poly.pdbx_strand_id
1 'polypeptide(L)'
;LSDAERRERFEKAWAAGDLVHILSQLWADQAVDVDGNKVVADLIREKIGAVVKDPEIAAALAPHDHPFGAKRPCLDTNYYATYNRPNVTLVNLRQEPIKAITASGISTDKRSFDVDVIVFATGFDAMTGAIMAVHPISGRGGKSLSDVWAHGPQTYLGVTVAGFPNLFMITGPGSPSVLSNMAVSIEQHVDWVVERIAALRDAGFTTMEATDTAQAGWERHMADCATLTLHRLAN
;
A
#
# COMPACT_ATOMS: atom_id res chain seq x y z
N LEU A 1 6.89 28.49 2.77
CA LEU A 1 5.50 28.90 2.65
C LEU A 1 4.89 29.15 4.02
N SER A 2 4.11 30.22 4.16
CA SER A 2 3.26 30.43 5.34
C SER A 2 2.09 29.44 5.38
N ASP A 3 1.46 29.30 6.53
CA ASP A 3 0.28 28.41 6.67
C ASP A 3 -0.87 28.85 5.76
N ALA A 4 -1.03 30.15 5.55
CA ALA A 4 -2.04 30.69 4.64
C ALA A 4 -1.77 30.27 3.18
N GLU A 5 -0.52 30.37 2.73
CA GLU A 5 -0.12 29.93 1.37
C GLU A 5 -0.26 28.43 1.19
N ARG A 6 0.07 27.62 2.22
CA ARG A 6 -0.10 26.16 2.21
C ARG A 6 -1.59 25.80 2.09
N ARG A 7 -2.45 26.44 2.87
CA ARG A 7 -3.90 26.27 2.79
C ARG A 7 -4.47 26.66 1.42
N GLU A 8 -4.08 27.79 0.88
CA GLU A 8 -4.54 28.25 -0.44
C GLU A 8 -4.18 27.22 -1.54
N ARG A 9 -2.94 26.73 -1.55
CA ARG A 9 -2.50 25.70 -2.51
C ARG A 9 -3.30 24.41 -2.37
N PHE A 10 -3.51 23.96 -1.13
CA PHE A 10 -4.31 22.78 -0.87
C PHE A 10 -5.75 22.95 -1.36
N GLU A 11 -6.43 24.06 -1.03
CA GLU A 11 -7.81 24.30 -1.43
C GLU A 11 -7.97 24.36 -2.95
N LYS A 12 -7.01 24.94 -3.64
CA LYS A 12 -6.98 24.95 -5.11
C LYS A 12 -6.87 23.55 -5.71
N ALA A 13 -5.95 22.73 -5.20
CA ALA A 13 -5.78 21.36 -5.66
C ALA A 13 -6.99 20.48 -5.28
N TRP A 14 -7.55 20.68 -4.07
CA TRP A 14 -8.76 20.00 -3.63
C TRP A 14 -9.97 20.28 -4.52
N ALA A 15 -10.21 21.55 -4.83
CA ALA A 15 -11.30 21.97 -5.71
C ALA A 15 -11.15 21.44 -7.15
N ALA A 16 -9.92 21.27 -7.61
CA ALA A 16 -9.62 20.67 -8.91
C ALA A 16 -9.75 19.13 -8.93
N GLY A 17 -9.85 18.47 -7.77
CA GLY A 17 -9.82 17.01 -7.66
C GLY A 17 -8.46 16.41 -8.03
N ASP A 18 -7.38 17.17 -7.89
CA ASP A 18 -6.03 16.78 -8.30
C ASP A 18 -5.32 16.01 -7.17
N LEU A 19 -5.61 14.70 -7.09
CA LEU A 19 -5.01 13.81 -6.10
C LEU A 19 -3.49 13.75 -6.20
N VAL A 20 -2.92 13.77 -7.41
CA VAL A 20 -1.46 13.66 -7.60
C VAL A 20 -0.77 14.90 -7.00
N HIS A 21 -1.34 16.08 -7.24
CA HIS A 21 -0.82 17.32 -6.66
C HIS A 21 -0.91 17.31 -5.13
N ILE A 22 -2.05 16.89 -4.59
CA ILE A 22 -2.26 16.79 -3.14
C ILE A 22 -1.28 15.78 -2.50
N LEU A 23 -0.98 14.67 -3.17
CA LEU A 23 -0.11 13.63 -2.65
C LEU A 23 1.33 14.07 -2.42
N SER A 24 1.90 14.87 -3.33
CA SER A 24 3.36 15.07 -3.32
C SER A 24 3.84 16.41 -3.87
N GLN A 25 2.96 17.29 -4.33
CA GLN A 25 3.37 18.49 -5.08
C GLN A 25 2.89 19.82 -4.48
N LEU A 26 2.22 19.82 -3.33
CA LEU A 26 1.76 21.05 -2.69
C LEU A 26 2.95 21.89 -2.18
N TRP A 27 3.94 21.25 -1.56
CA TRP A 27 5.19 21.86 -1.09
C TRP A 27 6.32 20.83 -0.96
N ALA A 28 7.56 21.31 -1.01
CA ALA A 28 8.74 20.44 -1.13
C ALA A 28 8.98 19.49 0.05
N ASP A 29 8.63 19.91 1.26
CA ASP A 29 8.86 19.16 2.50
C ASP A 29 7.71 18.17 2.85
N GLN A 30 6.62 18.19 2.11
CA GLN A 30 5.44 17.37 2.38
C GLN A 30 5.71 15.86 2.51
N ALA A 31 6.59 15.32 1.69
CA ALA A 31 6.85 13.87 1.63
C ALA A 31 8.05 13.42 2.48
N VAL A 32 8.81 14.37 3.03
CA VAL A 32 10.11 14.10 3.67
C VAL A 32 10.21 14.63 5.11
N ASP A 33 9.36 15.58 5.47
CA ASP A 33 9.34 16.19 6.80
C ASP A 33 7.98 15.97 7.49
N VAL A 34 8.04 15.58 8.77
CA VAL A 34 6.84 15.25 9.56
C VAL A 34 5.95 16.47 9.76
N ASP A 35 6.54 17.64 10.05
CA ASP A 35 5.77 18.87 10.30
C ASP A 35 5.17 19.40 9.00
N GLY A 36 5.93 19.35 7.89
CA GLY A 36 5.41 19.67 6.56
C GLY A 36 4.27 18.75 6.12
N ASN A 37 4.37 17.46 6.43
CA ASN A 37 3.32 16.47 6.16
C ASN A 37 2.08 16.68 7.04
N LYS A 38 2.29 17.01 8.33
CA LYS A 38 1.19 17.22 9.28
C LYS A 38 0.21 18.28 8.80
N VAL A 39 0.66 19.32 8.13
CA VAL A 39 -0.21 20.38 7.61
C VAL A 39 -1.23 19.82 6.60
N VAL A 40 -0.80 19.02 5.62
CA VAL A 40 -1.73 18.41 4.65
C VAL A 40 -2.63 17.37 5.34
N ALA A 41 -2.09 16.59 6.27
CA ALA A 41 -2.87 15.61 7.03
C ALA A 41 -4.00 16.29 7.83
N ASP A 42 -3.72 17.41 8.48
CA ASP A 42 -4.72 18.15 9.24
C ASP A 42 -5.79 18.77 8.33
N LEU A 43 -5.41 19.32 7.17
CA LEU A 43 -6.35 19.82 6.18
C LEU A 43 -7.29 18.72 5.64
N ILE A 44 -6.78 17.51 5.41
CA ILE A 44 -7.62 16.36 5.03
C ILE A 44 -8.59 16.00 6.18
N ARG A 45 -8.13 15.97 7.43
CA ARG A 45 -8.99 15.69 8.60
C ARG A 45 -10.08 16.75 8.75
N GLU A 46 -9.78 18.02 8.50
CA GLU A 46 -10.78 19.10 8.46
C GLU A 46 -11.85 18.81 7.39
N LYS A 47 -11.46 18.33 6.20
CA LYS A 47 -12.42 17.96 5.15
C LYS A 47 -13.32 16.80 5.59
N ILE A 48 -12.77 15.78 6.25
CA ILE A 48 -13.55 14.68 6.81
C ILE A 48 -14.55 15.21 7.85
N GLY A 49 -14.10 16.02 8.80
CA GLY A 49 -14.96 16.62 9.82
C GLY A 49 -16.03 17.57 9.28
N ALA A 50 -15.79 18.19 8.12
CA ALA A 50 -16.80 18.99 7.45
C ALA A 50 -17.95 18.17 6.83
N VAL A 51 -17.68 16.91 6.47
CA VAL A 51 -18.66 16.00 5.86
C VAL A 51 -19.38 15.16 6.91
N VAL A 52 -18.65 14.57 7.87
CA VAL A 52 -19.20 13.71 8.93
C VAL A 52 -19.69 14.55 10.10
N LYS A 53 -20.98 14.52 10.35
CA LYS A 53 -21.64 15.40 11.33
C LYS A 53 -21.35 15.03 12.78
N ASP A 54 -21.20 13.74 13.06
CA ASP A 54 -20.86 13.24 14.39
C ASP A 54 -19.34 13.35 14.60
N PRO A 55 -18.88 14.12 15.60
CA PRO A 55 -17.45 14.35 15.80
C PRO A 55 -16.69 13.11 16.26
N GLU A 56 -17.33 12.16 16.95
CA GLU A 56 -16.68 10.91 17.38
C GLU A 56 -16.48 9.99 16.16
N ILE A 57 -17.47 9.91 15.30
CA ILE A 57 -17.38 9.15 14.05
C ILE A 57 -16.34 9.81 13.12
N ALA A 58 -16.34 11.13 13.00
CA ALA A 58 -15.35 11.85 12.19
C ALA A 58 -13.92 11.59 12.68
N ALA A 59 -13.69 11.63 13.99
CA ALA A 59 -12.39 11.33 14.60
C ALA A 59 -11.96 9.87 14.39
N ALA A 60 -12.90 8.92 14.46
CA ALA A 60 -12.63 7.51 14.25
C ALA A 60 -12.30 7.17 12.78
N LEU A 61 -12.84 7.93 11.83
CA LEU A 61 -12.59 7.78 10.39
C LEU A 61 -11.34 8.53 9.91
N ALA A 62 -10.88 9.52 10.67
CA ALA A 62 -9.70 10.30 10.32
C ALA A 62 -8.41 9.49 10.63
N PRO A 63 -7.49 9.31 9.66
CA PRO A 63 -6.26 8.58 9.91
C PRO A 63 -5.29 9.39 10.77
N HIS A 64 -4.74 8.74 11.82
CA HIS A 64 -3.76 9.31 12.74
C HIS A 64 -2.51 8.45 12.94
N ASP A 65 -2.51 7.25 12.37
CA ASP A 65 -1.50 6.22 12.60
C ASP A 65 -0.37 6.19 11.56
N HIS A 66 -0.43 7.07 10.57
CA HIS A 66 0.60 7.20 9.55
C HIS A 66 0.62 8.60 8.92
N PRO A 67 1.75 9.03 8.33
CA PRO A 67 1.84 10.26 7.56
C PRO A 67 0.92 10.21 6.32
N PHE A 68 0.38 11.35 5.92
CA PHE A 68 -0.41 11.44 4.69
C PHE A 68 0.45 11.06 3.48
N GLY A 69 -0.08 10.23 2.60
CA GLY A 69 0.62 9.71 1.42
C GLY A 69 1.54 8.52 1.67
N ALA A 70 1.85 8.17 2.94
CA ALA A 70 2.63 6.97 3.26
C ALA A 70 1.86 5.67 2.95
N LYS A 71 0.52 5.73 2.97
CA LYS A 71 -0.39 4.76 2.34
C LYS A 71 -1.16 5.47 1.24
N ARG A 72 -1.51 4.74 0.16
CA ARG A 72 -2.25 5.34 -0.95
C ARG A 72 -3.62 5.84 -0.47
N PRO A 73 -3.92 7.15 -0.51
CA PRO A 73 -5.26 7.66 -0.22
C PRO A 73 -6.23 7.27 -1.34
N CYS A 74 -7.48 7.02 -0.94
CA CYS A 74 -8.57 6.74 -1.86
C CYS A 74 -9.32 8.02 -2.19
N LEU A 75 -9.89 8.09 -3.40
CA LEU A 75 -10.86 9.13 -3.76
C LEU A 75 -12.20 8.82 -3.07
N ASP A 76 -12.82 9.85 -2.49
CA ASP A 76 -14.15 9.74 -1.89
C ASP A 76 -15.25 9.92 -2.93
N THR A 77 -16.22 9.02 -2.91
CA THR A 77 -17.50 9.18 -3.62
C THR A 77 -18.62 8.85 -2.63
N ASN A 78 -18.96 9.82 -1.77
CA ASN A 78 -19.98 9.71 -0.71
C ASN A 78 -19.67 8.71 0.41
N TYR A 79 -18.44 8.20 0.52
CA TYR A 79 -18.05 7.28 1.60
C TYR A 79 -18.26 7.94 2.97
N TYR A 80 -17.67 9.10 3.20
CA TYR A 80 -17.81 9.83 4.46
C TYR A 80 -19.25 10.30 4.71
N ALA A 81 -19.95 10.78 3.69
CA ALA A 81 -21.35 11.21 3.80
C ALA A 81 -22.29 10.05 4.20
N THR A 82 -21.93 8.81 3.89
CA THR A 82 -22.70 7.62 4.23
C THR A 82 -22.86 7.46 5.74
N TYR A 83 -21.87 7.85 6.52
CA TYR A 83 -21.91 7.76 8.00
C TYR A 83 -22.88 8.74 8.68
N ASN A 84 -23.46 9.69 7.94
CA ASN A 84 -24.54 10.55 8.41
C ASN A 84 -25.94 9.91 8.32
N ARG A 85 -26.03 8.70 7.72
CA ARG A 85 -27.31 8.02 7.53
C ARG A 85 -27.70 7.27 8.80
N PRO A 86 -28.99 7.29 9.23
CA PRO A 86 -29.43 6.66 10.48
C PRO A 86 -29.33 5.13 10.46
N ASN A 87 -29.23 4.51 9.29
CA ASN A 87 -29.09 3.06 9.13
C ASN A 87 -27.63 2.61 8.93
N VAL A 88 -26.64 3.47 9.16
CA VAL A 88 -25.22 3.15 9.08
C VAL A 88 -24.58 3.28 10.44
N THR A 89 -23.92 2.23 10.89
CA THR A 89 -23.20 2.20 12.17
C THR A 89 -21.73 1.91 11.93
N LEU A 90 -20.85 2.79 12.44
CA LEU A 90 -19.41 2.53 12.49
C LEU A 90 -19.09 1.73 13.76
N VAL A 91 -18.32 0.67 13.61
CA VAL A 91 -17.74 -0.10 14.73
C VAL A 91 -16.23 -0.02 14.63
N ASN A 92 -15.59 0.62 15.61
CA ASN A 92 -14.14 0.68 15.68
C ASN A 92 -13.60 -0.61 16.32
N LEU A 93 -13.09 -1.52 15.51
CA LEU A 93 -12.61 -2.84 15.96
C LEU A 93 -11.39 -2.78 16.90
N ARG A 94 -10.68 -1.65 16.99
CA ARG A 94 -9.62 -1.45 17.99
C ARG A 94 -10.19 -1.25 19.39
N GLN A 95 -11.43 -0.75 19.49
CA GLN A 95 -12.13 -0.47 20.76
C GLN A 95 -13.23 -1.49 21.06
N GLU A 96 -13.71 -2.18 20.03
CA GLU A 96 -14.79 -3.13 20.07
C GLU A 96 -14.48 -4.31 19.12
N PRO A 97 -13.56 -5.23 19.51
CA PRO A 97 -13.14 -6.32 18.64
C PRO A 97 -14.26 -7.33 18.38
N ILE A 98 -14.23 -7.92 17.18
CA ILE A 98 -15.11 -9.04 16.83
C ILE A 98 -14.74 -10.24 17.70
N LYS A 99 -15.75 -10.78 18.39
CA LYS A 99 -15.62 -11.96 19.24
C LYS A 99 -15.97 -13.26 18.50
N ALA A 100 -17.03 -13.23 17.71
CA ALA A 100 -17.47 -14.38 16.94
C ALA A 100 -18.38 -13.96 15.77
N ILE A 101 -18.40 -14.82 14.74
CA ILE A 101 -19.43 -14.84 13.72
C ILE A 101 -20.45 -15.89 14.19
N THR A 102 -21.71 -15.52 14.23
CA THR A 102 -22.82 -16.36 14.71
C THR A 102 -23.73 -16.75 13.55
N ALA A 103 -24.69 -17.61 13.81
CA ALA A 103 -25.68 -18.00 12.80
C ALA A 103 -26.58 -16.85 12.33
N SER A 104 -26.73 -15.79 13.14
CA SER A 104 -27.55 -14.61 12.82
C SER A 104 -26.75 -13.36 12.50
N GLY A 105 -25.41 -13.38 12.64
CA GLY A 105 -24.63 -12.18 12.38
C GLY A 105 -23.25 -12.14 13.04
N ILE A 106 -22.90 -10.99 13.62
CA ILE A 106 -21.59 -10.74 14.22
C ILE A 106 -21.78 -10.33 15.68
N SER A 107 -21.02 -10.94 16.60
CA SER A 107 -20.91 -10.48 17.98
C SER A 107 -19.53 -9.88 18.23
N THR A 108 -19.53 -8.76 18.96
CA THR A 108 -18.35 -8.09 19.51
C THR A 108 -18.26 -8.40 21.00
N ASP A 109 -17.28 -7.84 21.67
CA ASP A 109 -17.19 -7.89 23.13
C ASP A 109 -18.26 -7.05 23.85
N LYS A 110 -18.92 -6.12 23.12
CA LYS A 110 -19.91 -5.18 23.70
C LYS A 110 -21.34 -5.45 23.27
N ARG A 111 -21.57 -5.92 22.05
CA ARG A 111 -22.91 -6.06 21.46
C ARG A 111 -22.94 -7.09 20.32
N SER A 112 -24.16 -7.39 19.84
CA SER A 112 -24.38 -8.26 18.70
C SER A 112 -25.11 -7.50 17.58
N PHE A 113 -24.81 -7.87 16.35
CA PHE A 113 -25.43 -7.32 15.15
C PHE A 113 -26.05 -8.47 14.37
N ASP A 114 -27.37 -8.47 14.24
CA ASP A 114 -28.06 -9.39 13.35
C ASP A 114 -27.98 -8.83 11.93
N VAL A 115 -27.48 -9.62 10.99
CA VAL A 115 -27.27 -9.22 9.60
C VAL A 115 -27.60 -10.38 8.66
N ASP A 116 -28.13 -10.06 7.49
CA ASP A 116 -28.43 -11.04 6.44
C ASP A 116 -27.21 -11.38 5.60
N VAL A 117 -26.23 -10.46 5.49
CA VAL A 117 -25.04 -10.59 4.67
C VAL A 117 -23.82 -10.04 5.41
N ILE A 118 -22.74 -10.80 5.37
CA ILE A 118 -21.41 -10.36 5.84
C ILE A 118 -20.47 -10.27 4.64
N VAL A 119 -19.85 -9.11 4.44
CA VAL A 119 -18.85 -8.89 3.40
C VAL A 119 -17.47 -8.80 4.04
N PHE A 120 -16.60 -9.75 3.73
CA PHE A 120 -15.21 -9.72 4.15
C PHE A 120 -14.38 -8.91 3.16
N ALA A 121 -14.02 -7.70 3.53
CA ALA A 121 -13.14 -6.81 2.77
C ALA A 121 -11.81 -6.59 3.52
N THR A 122 -11.23 -7.67 4.04
CA THR A 122 -10.07 -7.67 4.94
C THR A 122 -8.74 -7.38 4.25
N GLY A 123 -8.74 -7.25 2.92
CA GLY A 123 -7.56 -6.98 2.11
C GLY A 123 -6.77 -8.26 1.79
N PHE A 124 -5.63 -8.04 1.12
CA PHE A 124 -4.66 -9.07 0.77
C PHE A 124 -3.36 -8.82 1.52
N ASP A 125 -2.49 -9.83 1.57
CA ASP A 125 -1.08 -9.63 1.90
C ASP A 125 -0.43 -8.80 0.78
N ALA A 126 -0.26 -7.50 1.05
CA ALA A 126 0.18 -6.55 0.04
C ALA A 126 1.66 -6.70 -0.34
N MET A 127 2.49 -7.25 0.57
CA MET A 127 3.95 -7.32 0.36
C MET A 127 4.36 -8.57 -0.41
N THR A 128 3.84 -9.72 -0.03
CA THR A 128 4.19 -11.01 -0.64
C THR A 128 3.08 -11.54 -1.54
N GLY A 129 1.86 -11.04 -1.36
CA GLY A 129 0.71 -11.30 -2.21
C GLY A 129 0.45 -12.78 -2.43
N ALA A 130 -0.07 -13.08 -3.60
CA ALA A 130 -0.42 -14.44 -3.99
C ALA A 130 0.78 -15.37 -4.17
N ILE A 131 2.00 -14.85 -4.33
CA ILE A 131 3.17 -15.70 -4.56
C ILE A 131 3.47 -16.63 -3.38
N MET A 132 3.21 -16.17 -2.14
CA MET A 132 3.37 -17.00 -0.95
C MET A 132 2.26 -18.04 -0.79
N ALA A 133 1.15 -17.92 -1.52
CA ALA A 133 0.10 -18.93 -1.59
C ALA A 133 0.41 -20.02 -2.65
N VAL A 134 1.37 -19.81 -3.54
CA VAL A 134 1.84 -20.80 -4.51
C VAL A 134 2.91 -21.65 -3.84
N HIS A 135 2.57 -22.89 -3.51
CA HIS A 135 3.48 -23.81 -2.84
C HIS A 135 3.67 -25.12 -3.59
N PRO A 136 4.89 -25.71 -3.50
CA PRO A 136 6.15 -25.11 -3.09
C PRO A 136 6.85 -24.36 -4.24
N ILE A 137 7.45 -23.19 -3.98
CA ILE A 137 8.38 -22.55 -4.90
C ILE A 137 9.79 -22.90 -4.42
N SER A 138 10.50 -23.68 -5.21
CA SER A 138 11.83 -24.20 -4.86
C SER A 138 12.91 -23.69 -5.80
N GLY A 139 13.99 -23.20 -5.23
CA GLY A 139 15.18 -22.70 -5.94
C GLY A 139 16.32 -23.72 -5.97
N ARG A 140 17.54 -23.24 -6.24
CA ARG A 140 18.75 -24.06 -6.28
C ARG A 140 18.99 -24.76 -4.94
N GLY A 141 19.38 -26.02 -5.02
CA GLY A 141 19.63 -26.82 -3.81
C GLY A 141 18.40 -27.10 -2.96
N GLY A 142 17.20 -26.95 -3.51
CA GLY A 142 15.95 -27.19 -2.78
C GLY A 142 15.56 -26.08 -1.80
N LYS A 143 16.16 -24.88 -1.89
CA LYS A 143 15.76 -23.73 -1.05
C LYS A 143 14.31 -23.40 -1.30
N SER A 144 13.50 -23.26 -0.24
CA SER A 144 12.13 -22.76 -0.33
C SER A 144 12.13 -21.23 -0.37
N LEU A 145 11.27 -20.63 -1.22
CA LEU A 145 11.08 -19.19 -1.25
C LEU A 145 10.55 -18.67 0.08
N SER A 146 9.66 -19.43 0.74
CA SER A 146 9.13 -19.08 2.06
C SER A 146 10.22 -18.99 3.13
N ASP A 147 11.22 -19.87 3.08
CA ASP A 147 12.32 -19.84 4.05
C ASP A 147 13.25 -18.65 3.78
N VAL A 148 13.55 -18.37 2.51
CA VAL A 148 14.37 -17.20 2.13
C VAL A 148 13.68 -15.89 2.51
N TRP A 149 12.36 -15.83 2.41
CA TRP A 149 11.57 -14.65 2.73
C TRP A 149 11.00 -14.61 4.16
N ALA A 150 11.46 -15.50 5.05
CA ALA A 150 10.96 -15.58 6.43
C ALA A 150 11.10 -14.23 7.20
N HIS A 151 12.07 -13.40 6.84
CA HIS A 151 12.30 -12.09 7.44
C HIS A 151 11.89 -10.91 6.53
N GLY A 152 11.13 -11.18 5.51
CA GLY A 152 10.68 -10.22 4.50
C GLY A 152 11.12 -10.58 3.08
N PRO A 153 10.43 -10.10 2.08
CA PRO A 153 10.75 -10.41 0.69
C PRO A 153 12.07 -9.77 0.27
N GLN A 154 12.90 -10.57 -0.41
CA GLN A 154 14.18 -10.17 -0.97
C GLN A 154 14.15 -10.43 -2.47
N THR A 155 14.40 -9.38 -3.26
CA THR A 155 14.27 -9.43 -4.71
C THR A 155 15.34 -8.59 -5.42
N TYR A 156 15.55 -8.84 -6.69
CA TYR A 156 16.24 -7.93 -7.57
C TYR A 156 15.23 -7.27 -8.52
N LEU A 157 15.12 -5.94 -8.47
CA LEU A 157 14.19 -5.10 -9.25
C LEU A 157 12.69 -5.42 -9.03
N GLY A 158 12.36 -6.24 -8.02
CA GLY A 158 10.99 -6.77 -7.87
C GLY A 158 10.58 -7.76 -8.94
N VAL A 159 11.55 -8.25 -9.74
CA VAL A 159 11.28 -9.14 -10.89
C VAL A 159 11.89 -10.52 -10.71
N THR A 160 13.05 -10.63 -10.09
CA THR A 160 13.77 -11.92 -9.91
C THR A 160 14.25 -12.09 -8.47
N VAL A 161 14.63 -13.33 -8.11
CA VAL A 161 15.18 -13.68 -6.80
C VAL A 161 16.47 -14.48 -6.99
N ALA A 162 17.53 -14.14 -6.29
CA ALA A 162 18.79 -14.88 -6.31
C ALA A 162 18.60 -16.30 -5.77
N GLY A 163 19.14 -17.28 -6.49
CA GLY A 163 18.97 -18.69 -6.18
C GLY A 163 17.67 -19.33 -6.70
N PHE A 164 16.85 -18.57 -7.42
CA PHE A 164 15.60 -19.06 -8.05
C PHE A 164 15.65 -18.84 -9.58
N PRO A 165 16.37 -19.69 -10.31
CA PRO A 165 16.51 -19.54 -11.76
C PRO A 165 15.15 -19.61 -12.46
N ASN A 166 14.98 -18.73 -13.45
CA ASN A 166 13.75 -18.61 -14.26
C ASN A 166 12.47 -18.26 -13.47
N LEU A 167 12.60 -17.82 -12.22
CA LEU A 167 11.50 -17.22 -11.48
C LEU A 167 11.42 -15.74 -11.85
N PHE A 168 10.31 -15.35 -12.48
CA PHE A 168 9.99 -13.97 -12.80
C PHE A 168 8.70 -13.56 -12.11
N MET A 169 8.69 -12.37 -11.54
CA MET A 169 7.53 -11.75 -10.89
C MET A 169 7.14 -10.50 -11.66
N ILE A 170 5.85 -10.27 -11.79
CA ILE A 170 5.31 -9.03 -12.32
C ILE A 170 4.87 -8.17 -11.13
N THR A 171 5.45 -6.97 -11.03
CA THR A 171 5.22 -6.05 -9.90
C THR A 171 5.40 -6.70 -8.52
N GLY A 172 6.45 -7.52 -8.40
CA GLY A 172 6.81 -8.18 -7.14
C GLY A 172 7.34 -7.19 -6.09
N PRO A 173 7.59 -7.67 -4.87
CA PRO A 173 8.13 -6.85 -3.78
C PRO A 173 9.40 -6.10 -4.20
N GLY A 174 9.50 -4.82 -3.83
CA GLY A 174 10.64 -3.99 -4.21
C GLY A 174 10.64 -3.47 -5.65
N SER A 175 9.54 -3.60 -6.36
CA SER A 175 9.26 -2.95 -7.63
C SER A 175 8.57 -1.58 -7.43
N PRO A 176 8.00 -0.94 -8.46
CA PRO A 176 7.36 0.36 -8.35
C PRO A 176 6.33 0.46 -7.23
N SER A 177 6.22 1.63 -6.65
CA SER A 177 5.28 1.89 -5.57
C SER A 177 3.83 1.88 -6.07
N VAL A 178 2.90 1.59 -5.17
CA VAL A 178 1.45 1.69 -5.42
C VAL A 178 0.97 3.12 -5.75
N LEU A 179 1.85 4.11 -5.68
CA LEU A 179 1.58 5.49 -6.10
C LEU A 179 1.72 5.68 -7.62
N SER A 180 2.38 4.73 -8.31
CA SER A 180 2.50 4.73 -9.77
C SER A 180 1.29 4.09 -10.44
N ASN A 181 1.19 4.28 -11.77
CA ASN A 181 0.23 3.52 -12.59
C ASN A 181 0.71 2.08 -12.76
N MET A 182 0.07 1.14 -12.06
CA MET A 182 0.47 -0.27 -12.04
C MET A 182 0.37 -0.92 -13.42
N ALA A 183 -0.57 -0.51 -14.29
CA ALA A 183 -0.68 -1.07 -15.64
C ALA A 183 0.59 -0.80 -16.47
N VAL A 184 1.10 0.43 -16.43
CA VAL A 184 2.36 0.80 -17.10
C VAL A 184 3.54 0.02 -16.54
N SER A 185 3.59 -0.17 -15.22
CA SER A 185 4.65 -0.97 -14.57
C SER A 185 4.58 -2.45 -14.96
N ILE A 186 3.36 -3.00 -15.07
CA ILE A 186 3.12 -4.37 -15.53
C ILE A 186 3.63 -4.55 -16.97
N GLU A 187 3.26 -3.64 -17.87
CA GLU A 187 3.71 -3.66 -19.28
C GLU A 187 5.24 -3.65 -19.38
N GLN A 188 5.89 -2.74 -18.65
CA GLN A 188 7.36 -2.67 -18.62
C GLN A 188 8.00 -3.98 -18.11
N HIS A 189 7.45 -4.59 -17.06
CA HIS A 189 7.97 -5.86 -16.54
C HIS A 189 7.77 -7.00 -17.54
N VAL A 190 6.62 -7.06 -18.19
CA VAL A 190 6.33 -8.07 -19.22
C VAL A 190 7.29 -7.95 -20.38
N ASP A 191 7.48 -6.74 -20.91
CA ASP A 191 8.42 -6.48 -22.01
C ASP A 191 9.84 -6.91 -21.62
N TRP A 192 10.29 -6.49 -20.44
CA TRP A 192 11.62 -6.86 -19.94
C TRP A 192 11.78 -8.39 -19.82
N VAL A 193 10.80 -9.10 -19.26
CA VAL A 193 10.85 -10.57 -19.10
C VAL A 193 10.89 -11.25 -20.47
N VAL A 194 10.05 -10.83 -21.42
CA VAL A 194 10.00 -11.38 -22.76
C VAL A 194 11.33 -11.18 -23.49
N GLU A 195 11.90 -9.97 -23.44
CA GLU A 195 13.22 -9.68 -24.02
C GLU A 195 14.32 -10.54 -23.40
N ARG A 196 14.32 -10.74 -22.08
CA ARG A 196 15.34 -11.60 -21.42
C ARG A 196 15.20 -13.06 -21.83
N ILE A 197 13.97 -13.58 -21.90
CA ILE A 197 13.73 -14.96 -22.37
C ILE A 197 14.21 -15.13 -23.83
N ALA A 198 13.94 -14.18 -24.70
CA ALA A 198 14.41 -14.19 -26.08
C ALA A 198 15.94 -14.15 -26.14
N ALA A 199 16.58 -13.26 -25.39
CA ALA A 199 18.05 -13.16 -25.37
C ALA A 199 18.71 -14.43 -24.81
N LEU A 200 18.14 -15.09 -23.81
CA LEU A 200 18.60 -16.37 -23.29
C LEU A 200 18.58 -17.43 -24.36
N ARG A 201 17.45 -17.58 -25.04
CA ARG A 201 17.27 -18.54 -26.12
C ARG A 201 18.28 -18.30 -27.24
N ASP A 202 18.44 -17.06 -27.70
CA ASP A 202 19.32 -16.71 -28.83
C ASP A 202 20.79 -16.87 -28.47
N ALA A 203 21.16 -16.73 -27.18
CA ALA A 203 22.50 -17.03 -26.68
C ALA A 203 22.75 -18.50 -26.33
N GLY A 204 21.75 -19.38 -26.49
CA GLY A 204 21.85 -20.80 -26.16
C GLY A 204 21.91 -21.12 -24.67
N PHE A 205 21.48 -20.16 -23.80
CA PHE A 205 21.35 -20.38 -22.35
C PHE A 205 19.96 -20.89 -22.01
N THR A 206 19.87 -21.65 -20.92
CA THR A 206 18.62 -22.24 -20.43
C THR A 206 18.14 -21.66 -19.09
N THR A 207 19.02 -20.93 -18.41
CA THR A 207 18.71 -20.38 -17.09
C THR A 207 19.22 -18.95 -16.90
N MET A 208 18.45 -18.16 -16.21
CA MET A 208 18.82 -16.81 -15.76
C MET A 208 18.33 -16.60 -14.33
N GLU A 209 19.13 -15.94 -13.53
CA GLU A 209 18.79 -15.50 -12.18
C GLU A 209 19.59 -14.25 -11.80
N ALA A 210 19.13 -13.51 -10.78
CA ALA A 210 19.91 -12.45 -10.17
C ALA A 210 21.11 -13.05 -9.42
N THR A 211 22.23 -12.33 -9.38
CA THR A 211 23.31 -12.67 -8.46
C THR A 211 22.99 -12.17 -7.04
N ASP A 212 23.51 -12.84 -6.01
CA ASP A 212 23.36 -12.39 -4.61
C ASP A 212 23.86 -10.95 -4.44
N THR A 213 24.96 -10.58 -5.09
CA THR A 213 25.51 -9.22 -5.02
C THR A 213 24.58 -8.18 -5.65
N ALA A 214 23.97 -8.47 -6.79
CA ALA A 214 23.04 -7.56 -7.45
C ALA A 214 21.77 -7.38 -6.62
N GLN A 215 21.22 -8.47 -6.09
CA GLN A 215 20.06 -8.42 -5.22
C GLN A 215 20.34 -7.61 -3.94
N ALA A 216 21.42 -7.91 -3.22
CA ALA A 216 21.79 -7.17 -2.02
C ALA A 216 22.07 -5.67 -2.29
N GLY A 217 22.61 -5.36 -3.46
CA GLY A 217 22.81 -3.98 -3.92
C GLY A 217 21.47 -3.25 -4.13
N TRP A 218 20.52 -3.91 -4.76
CA TRP A 218 19.18 -3.37 -4.97
C TRP A 218 18.41 -3.16 -3.66
N GLU A 219 18.43 -4.14 -2.76
CA GLU A 219 17.78 -4.04 -1.45
C GLU A 219 18.31 -2.86 -0.63
N ARG A 220 19.63 -2.68 -0.64
CA ARG A 220 20.27 -1.54 0.02
C ARG A 220 19.83 -0.23 -0.60
N HIS A 221 19.83 -0.14 -1.92
CA HIS A 221 19.37 1.05 -2.63
C HIS A 221 17.92 1.41 -2.28
N MET A 222 17.02 0.43 -2.24
CA MET A 222 15.62 0.66 -1.83
C MET A 222 15.51 1.13 -0.38
N ALA A 223 16.28 0.52 0.54
CA ALA A 223 16.30 0.93 1.94
C ALA A 223 16.80 2.38 2.07
N ASP A 224 17.85 2.75 1.36
CA ASP A 224 18.39 4.10 1.35
C ASP A 224 17.35 5.11 0.82
N CYS A 225 16.69 4.81 -0.29
CA CYS A 225 15.60 5.64 -0.83
C CYS A 225 14.44 5.79 0.17
N ALA A 226 14.04 4.71 0.83
CA ALA A 226 12.96 4.75 1.83
C ALA A 226 13.29 5.65 3.02
N THR A 227 14.57 5.75 3.41
CA THR A 227 15.00 6.63 4.52
C THR A 227 14.83 8.11 4.21
N LEU A 228 14.79 8.49 2.93
CA LEU A 228 14.62 9.87 2.48
C LEU A 228 13.15 10.32 2.51
N THR A 229 12.22 9.42 2.82
CA THR A 229 10.77 9.69 2.79
C THR A 229 10.09 9.26 4.07
N LEU A 230 8.85 9.72 4.25
CA LEU A 230 7.99 9.31 5.37
C LEU A 230 7.34 7.94 5.18
N HIS A 231 7.55 7.25 4.05
CA HIS A 231 6.95 5.94 3.79
C HIS A 231 7.35 4.88 4.84
N ARG A 232 8.56 4.96 5.39
CA ARG A 232 9.02 4.08 6.48
C ARG A 232 8.20 4.21 7.79
N LEU A 233 7.38 5.24 7.92
CA LEU A 233 6.50 5.47 9.07
C LEU A 233 5.07 4.92 8.83
N ALA A 234 4.83 4.28 7.69
CA ALA A 234 3.58 3.58 7.40
C ALA A 234 3.62 2.18 8.02
N ASN A 235 3.06 2.02 9.19
CA ASN A 235 2.90 0.70 9.84
C ASN A 235 1.72 -0.08 9.26
#